data_ebe1624b7f03e20abf827da644082a56
#
_entry.id   ebe1624b7f03e20abf827da644082a56
#
_cell.length_a   1.000
_cell.length_b   1.000
_cell.length_c   1.000
_cell.angle_alpha   90.00
_cell.angle_beta   90.00
_cell.angle_gamma   90.00
#
_symmetry.space_group_name_H-M   'P 1'
#
loop_
_entity.id
_entity.type
_entity.pdbx_description
1 polymer ?
#
loop_
_entity_poly.entity_id
_entity_poly.type
_entity_poly.pdbx_seq_one_letter_code
_entity_poly.pdbx_strand_id
1 'polypeptide(L)'
;MKKRVIVFSGLLLVSSMWMKADENETSKDKENTFSMSAQIRPRAEYRNGVLNPRSEGQEPAGFINNRARLSMNYERQNLSIGLSAQHVGVWGQDPQIDKNGRFILNEAWAQLDFGYGLFAKLGRQSLIYDDERILGGLDWNIAGRYHDALKLGYENKQNKLHLILAFNQNDETKIGGTFYAEGAQPYKNMQTLWYQHIGSKKFKASFLFMNLGLEGGDQTEKVSDTQFMQTMGTNLYYQPGNWTFGGTFYYQSGKNAKKREVSAFLWALNAAYKINSQWSVALGSD
;
A
#
# COMPACT_ATOMS: atom_id res chain seq x y z
N MET A 1 -9.71 -42.84 8.58
CA MET A 1 -9.33 -42.51 7.19
C MET A 1 -9.02 -41.04 7.12
N LYS A 2 -7.75 -40.63 6.99
CA LYS A 2 -7.36 -39.21 6.90
C LYS A 2 -7.56 -38.75 5.45
N LYS A 3 -8.54 -37.90 5.21
CA LYS A 3 -8.73 -37.21 3.91
C LYS A 3 -7.73 -36.07 3.80
N ARG A 4 -6.80 -36.18 2.86
CA ARG A 4 -5.88 -35.10 2.49
C ARG A 4 -6.67 -34.06 1.69
N VAL A 5 -6.71 -32.85 2.17
CA VAL A 5 -7.25 -31.70 1.43
C VAL A 5 -6.12 -31.19 0.53
N ILE A 6 -6.33 -31.28 -0.76
CA ILE A 6 -5.45 -30.67 -1.76
C ILE A 6 -6.03 -29.30 -2.07
N VAL A 7 -5.32 -28.25 -1.68
CA VAL A 7 -5.65 -26.87 -2.06
C VAL A 7 -5.04 -26.60 -3.43
N PHE A 8 -5.86 -26.58 -4.47
CA PHE A 8 -5.46 -26.09 -5.79
C PHE A 8 -5.59 -24.55 -5.80
N SER A 9 -4.47 -23.86 -5.62
CA SER A 9 -4.37 -22.44 -5.96
C SER A 9 -4.07 -22.32 -7.44
N GLY A 10 -5.11 -22.22 -8.25
CA GLY A 10 -4.98 -21.91 -9.67
C GLY A 10 -4.55 -20.44 -9.83
N LEU A 11 -3.26 -20.20 -10.00
CA LEU A 11 -2.72 -18.89 -10.37
C LEU A 11 -2.91 -18.68 -11.87
N LEU A 12 -4.02 -18.07 -12.27
CA LEU A 12 -4.19 -17.55 -13.63
C LEU A 12 -3.38 -16.25 -13.74
N LEU A 13 -2.16 -16.37 -14.27
CA LEU A 13 -1.35 -15.25 -14.74
C LEU A 13 -2.02 -14.63 -15.97
N VAL A 14 -2.84 -13.61 -15.77
CA VAL A 14 -3.25 -12.73 -16.86
C VAL A 14 -2.11 -11.76 -17.08
N SER A 15 -1.37 -11.96 -18.18
CA SER A 15 -0.33 -11.06 -18.65
C SER A 15 -0.93 -9.66 -18.89
N SER A 16 -0.42 -8.66 -18.17
CA SER A 16 -0.72 -7.26 -18.45
C SER A 16 -0.13 -6.89 -19.82
N MET A 17 -0.98 -6.71 -20.82
CA MET A 17 -0.57 -6.10 -22.08
C MET A 17 -0.27 -4.62 -21.83
N TRP A 18 1.01 -4.26 -21.84
CA TRP A 18 1.47 -2.90 -21.91
C TRP A 18 1.41 -2.44 -23.37
N MET A 19 0.42 -1.65 -23.73
CA MET A 19 0.51 -0.87 -24.97
C MET A 19 1.42 0.33 -24.70
N LYS A 20 2.65 0.27 -25.18
CA LYS A 20 3.51 1.44 -25.38
C LYS A 20 3.11 2.09 -26.70
N ALA A 21 2.74 3.36 -26.68
CA ALA A 21 2.79 4.19 -27.86
C ALA A 21 4.28 4.54 -28.08
N ASP A 22 4.84 4.12 -29.20
CA ASP A 22 6.18 4.54 -29.63
C ASP A 22 6.13 6.01 -30.09
N GLU A 23 6.92 6.86 -29.42
CA GLU A 23 7.21 8.20 -29.89
C GLU A 23 8.69 8.30 -30.26
N ASN A 24 8.95 8.88 -31.44
CA ASN A 24 10.27 9.15 -32.00
C ASN A 24 11.04 10.19 -31.19
N GLU A 25 12.28 9.87 -30.86
CA GLU A 25 13.22 10.79 -30.24
C GLU A 25 13.70 11.88 -31.22
N THR A 26 13.49 13.16 -30.84
CA THR A 26 14.40 14.26 -31.23
C THR A 26 14.32 15.44 -30.25
N SER A 27 15.49 15.80 -29.67
CA SER A 27 15.91 17.07 -29.04
C SER A 27 15.31 17.56 -27.71
N LYS A 28 16.17 17.62 -26.78
CA LYS A 28 16.59 18.49 -25.62
C LYS A 28 15.65 19.52 -24.94
N ASP A 29 14.37 19.48 -25.08
CA ASP A 29 13.45 19.99 -24.08
C ASP A 29 12.78 18.77 -23.44
N LYS A 30 12.71 18.70 -22.10
CA LYS A 30 11.94 17.62 -21.44
C LYS A 30 10.51 17.75 -21.91
N GLU A 31 10.15 17.01 -22.96
CA GLU A 31 8.83 16.98 -23.53
C GLU A 31 7.81 16.58 -22.48
N ASN A 32 6.64 17.17 -22.57
CA ASN A 32 5.51 16.80 -21.75
C ASN A 32 5.15 15.34 -22.06
N THR A 33 5.21 14.47 -21.06
CA THR A 33 4.87 13.06 -21.22
C THR A 33 3.48 12.81 -20.63
N PHE A 34 2.61 12.22 -21.42
CA PHE A 34 1.32 11.72 -20.97
C PHE A 34 1.25 10.23 -21.21
N SER A 35 0.87 9.48 -20.17
CA SER A 35 0.65 8.04 -20.27
C SER A 35 -0.70 7.65 -19.66
N MET A 36 -1.35 6.67 -20.28
CA MET A 36 -2.61 6.12 -19.83
C MET A 36 -2.53 4.60 -19.83
N SER A 37 -3.07 3.97 -18.80
CA SER A 37 -3.15 2.51 -18.70
C SER A 37 -4.51 2.08 -18.16
N ALA A 38 -5.00 0.93 -18.61
CA ALA A 38 -6.21 0.31 -18.11
C ALA A 38 -5.90 -1.08 -17.57
N GLN A 39 -6.55 -1.46 -16.48
CA GLN A 39 -6.46 -2.78 -15.90
C GLN A 39 -7.86 -3.35 -15.68
N ILE A 40 -8.09 -4.57 -16.19
CA ILE A 40 -9.27 -5.37 -15.88
C ILE A 40 -8.76 -6.64 -15.20
N ARG A 41 -9.21 -6.89 -13.96
CA ARG A 41 -8.73 -8.00 -13.14
C ARG A 41 -9.90 -8.77 -12.50
N PRO A 42 -10.53 -9.69 -13.23
CA PRO A 42 -11.45 -10.65 -12.65
C PRO A 42 -10.66 -11.68 -11.83
N ARG A 43 -11.22 -12.10 -10.69
CA ARG A 43 -10.64 -13.13 -9.83
C ARG A 43 -11.75 -14.02 -9.27
N ALA A 44 -11.84 -15.25 -9.77
CA ALA A 44 -12.72 -16.27 -9.23
C ALA A 44 -12.15 -16.83 -7.93
N GLU A 45 -12.97 -16.93 -6.90
CA GLU A 45 -12.61 -17.48 -5.61
C GLU A 45 -13.60 -18.54 -5.18
N TYR A 46 -13.08 -19.64 -4.62
CA TYR A 46 -13.84 -20.63 -3.89
C TYR A 46 -13.29 -20.70 -2.46
N ARG A 47 -14.14 -20.41 -1.48
CA ARG A 47 -13.75 -20.33 -0.07
C ARG A 47 -14.45 -21.42 0.74
N ASN A 48 -13.64 -22.29 1.34
CA ASN A 48 -14.08 -23.30 2.29
C ASN A 48 -13.52 -23.00 3.68
N GLY A 49 -13.97 -21.91 4.30
CA GLY A 49 -13.35 -21.20 5.41
C GLY A 49 -12.41 -20.11 4.91
N VAL A 50 -11.89 -19.25 5.80
CA VAL A 50 -10.91 -18.17 5.47
C VAL A 50 -9.78 -18.19 6.50
N LEU A 51 -9.90 -17.41 7.60
CA LEU A 51 -8.94 -17.40 8.70
C LEU A 51 -9.14 -18.62 9.63
N ASN A 52 -10.38 -19.10 9.74
CA ASN A 52 -10.75 -20.26 10.48
C ASN A 52 -11.33 -21.33 9.54
N PRO A 53 -11.22 -22.62 9.87
CA PRO A 53 -11.92 -23.69 9.18
C PRO A 53 -13.43 -23.41 9.13
N ARG A 54 -14.09 -23.84 8.07
CA ARG A 54 -15.55 -23.78 7.95
C ARG A 54 -16.20 -24.59 9.08
N SER A 55 -17.23 -24.00 9.71
CA SER A 55 -18.02 -24.70 10.73
C SER A 55 -18.90 -25.77 10.09
N GLU A 56 -19.30 -26.76 10.89
CA GLU A 56 -20.24 -27.78 10.45
C GLU A 56 -21.58 -27.15 10.04
N GLY A 57 -22.17 -27.64 8.94
CA GLY A 57 -23.42 -27.11 8.38
C GLY A 57 -23.29 -25.82 7.55
N GLN A 58 -22.12 -25.19 7.49
CA GLN A 58 -21.88 -24.07 6.57
C GLN A 58 -21.53 -24.55 5.16
N GLU A 59 -22.08 -23.90 4.14
CA GLU A 59 -21.72 -24.14 2.75
C GLU A 59 -20.49 -23.31 2.35
N PRO A 60 -19.63 -23.82 1.43
CA PRO A 60 -18.55 -23.04 0.87
C PRO A 60 -19.07 -21.94 -0.05
N ALA A 61 -18.36 -20.82 -0.14
CA ALA A 61 -18.71 -19.68 -0.97
C ALA A 61 -17.95 -19.68 -2.29
N GLY A 62 -18.64 -19.38 -3.39
CA GLY A 62 -18.05 -19.15 -4.71
C GLY A 62 -18.46 -17.78 -5.24
N PHE A 63 -17.51 -16.99 -5.73
CA PHE A 63 -17.78 -15.66 -6.31
C PHE A 63 -16.65 -15.21 -7.23
N ILE A 64 -16.93 -14.20 -8.05
CA ILE A 64 -15.94 -13.57 -8.92
C ILE A 64 -15.82 -12.10 -8.53
N ASN A 65 -14.70 -11.72 -7.97
CA ASN A 65 -14.31 -10.31 -7.79
C ASN A 65 -13.87 -9.71 -9.12
N ASN A 66 -14.12 -8.42 -9.31
CA ASN A 66 -13.61 -7.70 -10.46
C ASN A 66 -13.10 -6.32 -10.05
N ARG A 67 -11.96 -5.93 -10.63
CA ARG A 67 -11.45 -4.55 -10.60
C ARG A 67 -11.28 -4.07 -12.04
N ALA A 68 -11.90 -2.95 -12.37
CA ALA A 68 -11.61 -2.16 -13.56
C ALA A 68 -10.97 -0.85 -13.10
N ARG A 69 -9.73 -0.57 -13.53
CA ARG A 69 -8.96 0.62 -13.15
C ARG A 69 -8.44 1.33 -14.40
N LEU A 70 -8.60 2.64 -14.43
CA LEU A 70 -7.98 3.53 -15.42
C LEU A 70 -6.98 4.41 -14.67
N SER A 71 -5.73 4.46 -15.16
CA SER A 71 -4.67 5.30 -14.57
C SER A 71 -4.10 6.21 -15.65
N MET A 72 -3.85 7.46 -15.29
CA MET A 72 -3.26 8.50 -16.14
C MET A 72 -2.11 9.14 -15.38
N ASN A 73 -0.99 9.37 -16.06
CA ASN A 73 0.15 10.11 -15.53
C ASN A 73 0.54 11.20 -16.54
N TYR A 74 0.83 12.36 -16.01
CA TYR A 74 1.33 13.49 -16.76
C TYR A 74 2.61 14.01 -16.12
N GLU A 75 3.64 14.21 -16.91
CA GLU A 75 4.93 14.73 -16.46
C GLU A 75 5.33 15.91 -17.32
N ARG A 76 5.76 16.98 -16.68
CA ARG A 76 6.27 18.17 -17.34
C ARG A 76 7.35 18.82 -16.47
N GLN A 77 8.58 18.94 -17.02
CA GLN A 77 9.71 19.57 -16.32
C GLN A 77 9.87 19.05 -14.87
N ASN A 78 9.39 19.81 -13.90
CA ASN A 78 9.46 19.52 -12.48
C ASN A 78 8.10 19.15 -11.85
N LEU A 79 7.05 18.98 -12.66
CA LEU A 79 5.70 18.63 -12.22
C LEU A 79 5.34 17.23 -12.71
N SER A 80 4.87 16.38 -11.80
CA SER A 80 4.25 15.09 -12.12
C SER A 80 2.85 15.04 -11.51
N ILE A 81 1.86 14.54 -12.26
CA ILE A 81 0.49 14.36 -11.81
C ILE A 81 0.09 12.93 -12.06
N GLY A 82 -0.47 12.26 -11.06
CA GLY A 82 -1.06 10.93 -11.18
C GLY A 82 -2.53 10.93 -10.83
N LEU A 83 -3.33 10.31 -11.68
CA LEU A 83 -4.75 10.10 -11.47
C LEU A 83 -5.11 8.65 -11.75
N SER A 84 -5.84 8.02 -10.82
CA SER A 84 -6.33 6.65 -11.00
C SER A 84 -7.74 6.52 -10.45
N ALA A 85 -8.67 6.09 -11.31
CA ALA A 85 -10.04 5.80 -10.94
C ALA A 85 -10.34 4.32 -11.13
N GLN A 86 -11.15 3.74 -10.25
CA GLN A 86 -11.49 2.32 -10.32
C GLN A 86 -12.93 2.02 -9.93
N HIS A 87 -13.45 0.95 -10.51
CA HIS A 87 -14.62 0.23 -10.04
C HIS A 87 -14.17 -1.11 -9.44
N VAL A 88 -14.68 -1.45 -8.26
CA VAL A 88 -14.42 -2.71 -7.56
C VAL A 88 -15.76 -3.31 -7.14
N GLY A 89 -15.98 -4.58 -7.46
CA GLY A 89 -17.24 -5.25 -7.12
C GLY A 89 -17.15 -6.76 -7.30
N VAL A 90 -18.27 -7.41 -7.06
CA VAL A 90 -18.49 -8.84 -7.31
C VAL A 90 -19.47 -8.98 -8.47
N TRP A 91 -19.25 -9.94 -9.36
CA TRP A 91 -20.18 -10.19 -10.45
C TRP A 91 -21.58 -10.51 -9.95
N GLY A 92 -22.58 -9.83 -10.50
CA GLY A 92 -23.98 -9.93 -10.05
C GLY A 92 -24.34 -9.08 -8.82
N GLN A 93 -23.37 -8.36 -8.25
CA GLN A 93 -23.63 -7.44 -7.13
C GLN A 93 -24.49 -6.24 -7.57
N ASP A 94 -24.25 -5.75 -8.79
CA ASP A 94 -24.97 -4.61 -9.33
C ASP A 94 -26.19 -5.06 -10.14
N PRO A 95 -27.33 -4.36 -10.03
CA PRO A 95 -28.47 -4.62 -10.89
C PRO A 95 -28.11 -4.30 -12.35
N GLN A 96 -28.78 -4.95 -13.32
CA GLN A 96 -28.55 -4.71 -14.75
C GLN A 96 -28.79 -3.24 -15.13
N ILE A 97 -29.71 -2.56 -14.44
CA ILE A 97 -29.96 -1.13 -14.60
C ILE A 97 -29.58 -0.46 -13.26
N ASP A 98 -28.34 0.00 -13.17
CA ASP A 98 -27.83 0.70 -12.00
C ASP A 98 -27.70 2.21 -12.28
N LYS A 99 -28.26 3.02 -11.38
CA LYS A 99 -28.14 4.49 -11.40
C LYS A 99 -27.08 5.03 -10.43
N ASN A 100 -26.44 4.13 -9.64
CA ASN A 100 -25.48 4.51 -8.62
C ASN A 100 -24.05 4.47 -9.21
N GLY A 101 -23.36 5.58 -9.14
CA GLY A 101 -21.95 5.62 -9.51
C GLY A 101 -21.09 4.89 -8.47
N ARG A 102 -20.30 3.89 -8.91
CA ARG A 102 -19.38 3.13 -8.06
C ARG A 102 -17.91 3.35 -8.39
N PHE A 103 -17.65 4.34 -9.21
CA PHE A 103 -16.28 4.76 -9.46
C PHE A 103 -15.72 5.49 -8.25
N ILE A 104 -14.56 5.02 -7.76
CA ILE A 104 -13.81 5.68 -6.69
C ILE A 104 -12.47 6.16 -7.22
N LEU A 105 -12.03 7.28 -6.70
CA LEU A 105 -10.70 7.80 -6.96
C LEU A 105 -9.70 7.01 -6.10
N ASN A 106 -8.88 6.17 -6.75
CA ASN A 106 -7.88 5.36 -6.08
C ASN A 106 -6.60 6.15 -5.82
N GLU A 107 -6.17 6.98 -6.79
CA GLU A 107 -5.07 7.92 -6.63
C GLU A 107 -5.41 9.25 -7.30
N ALA A 108 -4.98 10.36 -6.69
CA ALA A 108 -5.05 11.71 -7.22
C ALA A 108 -4.01 12.56 -6.51
N TRP A 109 -2.87 12.75 -7.14
CA TRP A 109 -1.74 13.44 -6.52
C TRP A 109 -0.98 14.30 -7.52
N ALA A 110 -0.31 15.31 -7.00
CA ALA A 110 0.68 16.11 -7.72
C ALA A 110 2.02 16.06 -6.97
N GLN A 111 3.11 16.01 -7.71
CA GLN A 111 4.47 16.11 -7.20
C GLN A 111 5.21 17.25 -7.88
N LEU A 112 5.90 18.07 -7.07
CA LEU A 112 6.83 19.09 -7.51
C LEU A 112 8.25 18.69 -7.11
N ASP A 113 9.15 18.71 -8.07
CA ASP A 113 10.58 18.50 -7.88
C ASP A 113 11.31 19.85 -7.80
N PHE A 114 12.03 20.08 -6.70
CA PHE A 114 12.74 21.33 -6.43
C PHE A 114 14.22 21.31 -6.86
N GLY A 115 14.65 20.21 -7.49
CA GLY A 115 16.04 19.97 -7.82
C GLY A 115 16.82 19.35 -6.64
N TYR A 116 18.07 18.96 -6.92
CA TYR A 116 18.97 18.32 -5.94
C TYR A 116 18.38 17.08 -5.23
N GLY A 117 17.38 16.45 -5.83
CA GLY A 117 16.69 15.30 -5.24
C GLY A 117 15.58 15.63 -4.25
N LEU A 118 15.26 16.91 -4.05
CA LEU A 118 14.18 17.36 -3.17
C LEU A 118 12.85 17.39 -3.91
N PHE A 119 11.78 16.89 -3.28
CA PHE A 119 10.43 16.94 -3.83
C PHE A 119 9.34 17.06 -2.76
N ALA A 120 8.16 17.51 -3.18
CA ALA A 120 6.92 17.43 -2.40
C ALA A 120 5.83 16.77 -3.24
N LYS A 121 5.16 15.77 -2.67
CA LYS A 121 4.02 15.06 -3.28
C LYS A 121 2.80 15.19 -2.38
N LEU A 122 1.71 15.71 -2.90
CA LEU A 122 0.46 15.97 -2.16
C LEU A 122 -0.70 15.28 -2.85
N GLY A 123 -1.61 14.72 -2.06
CA GLY A 123 -2.87 14.14 -2.49
C GLY A 123 -3.01 12.67 -2.15
N ARG A 124 -4.00 12.04 -2.77
CA ARG A 124 -4.32 10.62 -2.57
C ARG A 124 -3.30 9.76 -3.30
N GLN A 125 -2.54 8.97 -2.57
CA GLN A 125 -1.42 8.21 -3.08
C GLN A 125 -1.22 6.88 -2.34
N SER A 126 -0.66 5.90 -3.03
CA SER A 126 -0.17 4.68 -2.39
C SER A 126 1.13 4.99 -1.64
N LEU A 127 1.24 4.46 -0.42
CA LEU A 127 2.47 4.48 0.37
C LEU A 127 3.01 3.05 0.46
N ILE A 128 4.09 2.80 -0.27
CA ILE A 128 4.69 1.47 -0.40
C ILE A 128 6.14 1.56 0.04
N TYR A 129 6.46 0.88 1.14
CA TYR A 129 7.77 0.93 1.78
C TYR A 129 8.22 -0.45 2.22
N ASP A 130 9.52 -0.72 2.06
CA ASP A 130 10.21 -1.93 2.51
C ASP A 130 9.54 -3.22 2.02
N ASP A 131 9.15 -4.10 2.94
CA ASP A 131 8.45 -5.36 2.69
C ASP A 131 6.91 -5.25 2.78
N GLU A 132 6.38 -4.04 2.80
CA GLU A 132 4.95 -3.70 2.84
C GLU A 132 4.21 -4.14 4.12
N ARG A 133 4.89 -4.58 5.16
CA ARG A 133 4.25 -5.02 6.42
C ARG A 133 3.62 -3.86 7.18
N ILE A 134 4.22 -2.66 7.14
CA ILE A 134 3.72 -1.46 7.82
C ILE A 134 2.97 -0.55 6.84
N LEU A 135 3.64 -0.13 5.78
CA LEU A 135 3.07 0.69 4.70
C LEU A 135 3.15 -0.08 3.39
N GLY A 136 2.01 -0.51 2.88
CA GLY A 136 1.91 -1.31 1.68
C GLY A 136 0.70 -0.96 0.82
N GLY A 137 0.83 -1.18 -0.50
CA GLY A 137 -0.20 -0.89 -1.49
C GLY A 137 -1.39 -1.84 -1.45
N LEU A 138 -1.25 -2.99 -0.78
CA LEU A 138 -2.29 -4.01 -0.65
C LEU A 138 -2.84 -4.46 -2.02
N ASP A 139 -2.00 -4.53 -3.07
CA ASP A 139 -2.48 -4.80 -4.42
C ASP A 139 -3.02 -6.24 -4.63
N TRP A 140 -2.69 -7.16 -3.74
CA TRP A 140 -3.33 -8.48 -3.68
C TRP A 140 -4.83 -8.39 -3.33
N ASN A 141 -5.25 -7.37 -2.57
CA ASN A 141 -6.67 -7.04 -2.36
C ASN A 141 -7.26 -6.45 -3.63
N ILE A 142 -8.55 -6.68 -3.83
CA ILE A 142 -9.21 -6.20 -5.05
C ILE A 142 -9.24 -4.66 -5.13
N ALA A 143 -9.36 -3.96 -4.01
CA ALA A 143 -9.43 -2.51 -3.95
C ALA A 143 -8.06 -1.82 -3.93
N GLY A 144 -7.03 -2.45 -3.31
CA GLY A 144 -5.78 -1.77 -2.97
C GLY A 144 -5.91 -0.85 -1.76
N ARG A 145 -4.86 -0.08 -1.48
CA ARG A 145 -4.82 0.87 -0.35
C ARG A 145 -4.25 2.21 -0.81
N TYR A 146 -4.79 3.28 -0.28
CA TYR A 146 -4.31 4.65 -0.50
C TYR A 146 -4.34 5.46 0.80
N HIS A 147 -3.64 6.60 0.78
CA HIS A 147 -3.60 7.58 1.86
C HIS A 147 -3.69 8.98 1.27
N ASP A 148 -4.47 9.86 1.90
CA ASP A 148 -4.48 11.28 1.62
C ASP A 148 -3.36 11.92 2.45
N ALA A 149 -2.26 12.32 1.80
CA ALA A 149 -1.04 12.68 2.50
C ALA A 149 -0.18 13.71 1.75
N LEU A 150 0.60 14.48 2.52
CA LEU A 150 1.75 15.21 2.05
C LEU A 150 3.00 14.37 2.29
N LYS A 151 3.79 14.13 1.25
CA LYS A 151 5.11 13.50 1.32
C LYS A 151 6.18 14.50 0.87
N LEU A 152 7.07 14.84 1.78
CA LEU A 152 8.29 15.59 1.50
C LEU A 152 9.44 14.59 1.39
N GLY A 153 10.25 14.68 0.35
CA GLY A 153 11.29 13.72 0.10
C GLY A 153 12.60 14.31 -0.38
N TYR A 154 13.66 13.60 -0.05
CA TYR A 154 14.99 13.75 -0.63
C TYR A 154 15.43 12.39 -1.14
N GLU A 155 15.80 12.31 -2.40
CA GLU A 155 16.31 11.09 -3.01
C GLU A 155 17.57 11.36 -3.83
N ASN A 156 18.58 10.54 -3.61
CA ASN A 156 19.74 10.45 -4.47
C ASN A 156 20.10 8.98 -4.75
N LYS A 157 21.22 8.71 -5.40
CA LYS A 157 21.63 7.34 -5.78
C LYS A 157 21.81 6.40 -4.58
N GLN A 158 22.13 6.91 -3.40
CA GLN A 158 22.47 6.13 -2.21
C GLN A 158 21.48 6.31 -1.06
N ASN A 159 20.81 7.45 -0.98
CA ASN A 159 19.99 7.80 0.17
C ASN A 159 18.61 8.26 -0.27
N LYS A 160 17.59 7.83 0.47
CA LYS A 160 16.23 8.31 0.37
C LYS A 160 15.75 8.68 1.78
N LEU A 161 15.17 9.85 1.90
CA LEU A 161 14.59 10.33 3.16
C LEU A 161 13.20 10.89 2.87
N HIS A 162 12.17 10.34 3.51
CA HIS A 162 10.79 10.77 3.33
C HIS A 162 10.16 11.15 4.66
N LEU A 163 9.53 12.32 4.70
CA LEU A 163 8.61 12.74 5.75
C LEU A 163 7.19 12.70 5.19
N ILE A 164 6.31 11.92 5.81
CA ILE A 164 4.93 11.73 5.39
C ILE A 164 4.02 12.26 6.49
N LEU A 165 3.09 13.12 6.10
CA LEU A 165 2.12 13.74 6.99
C LEU A 165 0.71 13.49 6.44
N ALA A 166 -0.18 12.92 7.26
CA ALA A 166 -1.58 12.72 6.93
C ALA A 166 -2.48 13.19 8.06
N PHE A 167 -3.62 13.76 7.68
CA PHE A 167 -4.66 14.19 8.60
C PHE A 167 -6.03 13.90 8.01
N ASN A 168 -6.84 13.10 8.71
CA ASN A 168 -8.13 12.62 8.23
C ASN A 168 -9.27 13.22 9.03
N GLN A 169 -10.35 13.58 8.35
CA GLN A 169 -11.61 14.02 8.91
C GLN A 169 -12.76 13.29 8.25
N ASN A 170 -13.89 13.13 8.95
CA ASN A 170 -15.07 12.44 8.41
C ASN A 170 -15.87 13.36 7.46
N ASP A 171 -15.83 14.67 7.69
CA ASP A 171 -16.58 15.66 6.92
C ASP A 171 -15.99 17.06 7.09
N GLU A 172 -16.43 18.00 6.26
CA GLU A 172 -16.18 19.42 6.42
C GLU A 172 -17.07 19.98 7.53
N THR A 173 -16.47 20.39 8.65
CA THR A 173 -17.21 20.96 9.78
C THR A 173 -16.78 22.39 10.06
N LYS A 174 -17.75 23.27 10.37
CA LYS A 174 -17.48 24.66 10.77
C LYS A 174 -17.22 24.81 12.27
N ILE A 175 -17.76 23.91 13.06
CA ILE A 175 -17.65 23.85 14.54
C ILE A 175 -17.64 22.39 14.96
N GLY A 176 -17.22 22.09 16.20
CA GLY A 176 -17.23 20.74 16.74
C GLY A 176 -15.85 20.07 16.80
N GLY A 177 -14.79 20.84 16.53
CA GLY A 177 -13.40 20.37 16.68
C GLY A 177 -12.98 19.34 15.63
N THR A 178 -12.03 18.50 16.01
CA THR A 178 -11.37 17.53 15.11
C THR A 178 -11.65 16.08 15.51
N PHE A 179 -12.85 15.78 16.01
CA PHE A 179 -13.24 14.41 16.28
C PHE A 179 -13.25 13.59 14.97
N TYR A 180 -12.61 12.44 14.97
CA TYR A 180 -12.54 11.53 13.82
C TYR A 180 -13.08 10.16 14.19
N ALA A 181 -14.34 9.87 13.86
CA ALA A 181 -14.87 8.52 13.96
C ALA A 181 -14.12 7.59 12.99
N GLU A 182 -14.08 6.30 13.29
CA GLU A 182 -13.51 5.30 12.40
C GLU A 182 -14.17 5.39 11.02
N GLY A 183 -13.37 5.63 9.99
CA GLY A 183 -13.82 5.92 8.63
C GLY A 183 -12.95 5.21 7.59
N ALA A 184 -12.69 5.90 6.47
CA ALA A 184 -11.89 5.35 5.35
C ALA A 184 -10.46 5.02 5.75
N GLN A 185 -9.87 5.78 6.70
CA GLN A 185 -8.52 5.56 7.20
C GLN A 185 -8.57 5.09 8.66
N PRO A 186 -7.73 4.12 9.05
CA PRO A 186 -7.72 3.57 10.41
C PRO A 186 -7.04 4.49 11.44
N TYR A 187 -6.68 5.72 11.08
CA TYR A 187 -6.05 6.72 11.93
C TYR A 187 -6.58 8.12 11.64
N LYS A 188 -6.57 8.96 12.65
CA LYS A 188 -6.90 10.39 12.57
C LYS A 188 -5.78 11.21 11.95
N ASN A 189 -4.54 10.96 12.38
CA ASN A 189 -3.35 11.59 11.83
C ASN A 189 -2.17 10.61 11.82
N MET A 190 -1.21 10.85 10.93
CA MET A 190 0.00 10.05 10.80
C MET A 190 1.18 10.97 10.51
N GLN A 191 2.26 10.79 11.24
CA GLN A 191 3.57 11.37 10.96
C GLN A 191 4.55 10.21 10.80
N THR A 192 5.16 10.10 9.63
CA THR A 192 6.12 9.01 9.35
C THR A 192 7.41 9.58 8.79
N LEU A 193 8.52 9.19 9.39
CA LEU A 193 9.85 9.39 8.86
C LEU A 193 10.39 8.06 8.37
N TRP A 194 10.81 8.00 7.12
CA TRP A 194 11.44 6.84 6.53
C TRP A 194 12.76 7.23 5.87
N TYR A 195 13.79 6.47 6.16
CA TYR A 195 15.11 6.61 5.58
C TYR A 195 15.57 5.30 5.00
N GLN A 196 16.19 5.32 3.81
CA GLN A 196 16.83 4.16 3.21
C GLN A 196 18.22 4.52 2.73
N HIS A 197 19.18 3.68 3.08
CA HIS A 197 20.53 3.69 2.55
C HIS A 197 20.74 2.53 1.57
N ILE A 198 21.28 2.85 0.39
CA ILE A 198 21.64 1.89 -0.65
C ILE A 198 23.17 1.90 -0.72
N GLY A 199 23.83 1.05 0.06
CA GLY A 199 25.29 0.95 0.14
C GLY A 199 25.91 0.36 -1.14
N SER A 200 25.17 -0.51 -1.83
CA SER A 200 25.54 -1.08 -3.12
C SER A 200 24.29 -1.70 -3.78
N LYS A 201 24.43 -2.17 -5.02
CA LYS A 201 23.34 -2.96 -5.64
C LYS A 201 22.97 -4.21 -4.84
N LYS A 202 23.83 -4.63 -3.91
CA LYS A 202 23.70 -5.86 -3.10
C LYS A 202 23.27 -5.60 -1.66
N PHE A 203 23.26 -4.34 -1.19
CA PHE A 203 22.95 -3.99 0.19
C PHE A 203 22.03 -2.79 0.26
N LYS A 204 20.93 -2.94 0.98
CA LYS A 204 19.98 -1.87 1.32
C LYS A 204 19.59 -2.02 2.80
N ALA A 205 19.52 -0.89 3.48
CA ALA A 205 19.01 -0.82 4.85
C ALA A 205 18.04 0.34 4.95
N SER A 206 16.92 0.17 5.63
CA SER A 206 15.97 1.24 5.91
C SER A 206 15.65 1.32 7.38
N PHE A 207 15.19 2.49 7.79
CA PHE A 207 14.64 2.77 9.11
C PHE A 207 13.31 3.50 8.93
N LEU A 208 12.31 3.09 9.71
CA LEU A 208 11.00 3.72 9.75
C LEU A 208 10.67 4.11 11.20
N PHE A 209 10.19 5.33 11.37
CA PHE A 209 9.50 5.79 12.58
C PHE A 209 8.13 6.32 12.17
N MET A 210 7.07 5.79 12.73
CA MET A 210 5.69 6.19 12.46
C MET A 210 4.97 6.47 13.76
N ASN A 211 4.33 7.63 13.84
CA ASN A 211 3.45 8.02 14.93
C ASN A 211 2.02 8.12 14.40
N LEU A 212 1.14 7.28 14.91
CA LEU A 212 -0.28 7.27 14.57
C LEU A 212 -1.09 7.91 15.69
N GLY A 213 -1.89 8.92 15.34
CA GLY A 213 -2.93 9.44 16.22
C GLY A 213 -4.25 8.72 15.95
N LEU A 214 -4.78 8.07 16.97
CA LEU A 214 -6.01 7.29 16.96
C LEU A 214 -7.06 8.00 17.81
N GLU A 215 -8.31 8.09 17.32
CA GLU A 215 -9.38 8.73 18.09
C GLU A 215 -9.85 7.81 19.21
N GLY A 216 -9.64 8.24 20.44
CA GLY A 216 -10.08 7.57 21.66
C GLY A 216 -11.14 8.35 22.44
N GLY A 217 -11.71 9.39 21.79
CA GLY A 217 -12.68 10.27 22.41
C GLY A 217 -14.10 9.72 22.44
N ASP A 218 -15.03 10.56 22.86
CA ASP A 218 -16.46 10.20 22.94
C ASP A 218 -17.14 10.40 21.60
N GLN A 219 -17.69 9.32 21.07
CA GLN A 219 -18.38 9.33 19.78
C GLN A 219 -19.74 10.05 19.85
N THR A 220 -20.42 10.00 21.00
CA THR A 220 -21.75 10.59 21.17
C THR A 220 -21.66 12.12 21.27
N GLU A 221 -20.73 12.58 22.07
CA GLU A 221 -20.50 14.02 22.29
C GLU A 221 -19.52 14.61 21.24
N LYS A 222 -18.89 13.79 20.42
CA LYS A 222 -17.86 14.17 19.44
C LYS A 222 -16.67 14.90 20.07
N VAL A 223 -16.36 14.57 21.30
CA VAL A 223 -15.20 15.10 22.02
C VAL A 223 -13.96 14.31 21.63
N SER A 224 -12.99 15.00 21.04
CA SER A 224 -11.73 14.39 20.60
C SER A 224 -10.79 14.12 21.78
N ASP A 225 -10.21 12.92 21.81
CA ASP A 225 -9.13 12.50 22.70
C ASP A 225 -8.15 11.60 21.96
N THR A 226 -7.20 12.21 21.28
CA THR A 226 -6.27 11.51 20.40
C THR A 226 -5.24 10.72 21.21
N GLN A 227 -5.21 9.42 21.02
CA GLN A 227 -4.20 8.53 21.58
C GLN A 227 -3.09 8.30 20.54
N PHE A 228 -1.85 8.20 21.00
CA PHE A 228 -0.71 8.03 20.10
C PHE A 228 -0.09 6.65 20.24
N MET A 229 0.18 6.04 19.09
CA MET A 229 0.86 4.75 18.96
C MET A 229 2.04 4.90 18.01
N GLN A 230 3.24 4.58 18.49
CA GLN A 230 4.47 4.66 17.73
C GLN A 230 4.87 3.28 17.21
N THR A 231 5.33 3.25 15.96
CA THR A 231 5.97 2.07 15.36
C THR A 231 7.35 2.48 14.84
N MET A 232 8.38 1.76 15.25
CA MET A 232 9.74 1.99 14.76
C MET A 232 10.39 0.67 14.38
N GLY A 233 11.24 0.70 13.37
CA GLY A 233 11.93 -0.50 12.96
C GLY A 233 12.82 -0.34 11.75
N THR A 234 13.39 -1.45 11.33
CA THR A 234 14.36 -1.52 10.24
C THR A 234 14.06 -2.69 9.32
N ASN A 235 14.42 -2.50 8.06
CA ASN A 235 14.42 -3.56 7.06
C ASN A 235 15.80 -3.63 6.41
N LEU A 236 16.34 -4.84 6.30
CA LEU A 236 17.65 -5.12 5.75
C LEU A 236 17.52 -6.05 4.54
N TYR A 237 18.26 -5.74 3.49
CA TYR A 237 18.39 -6.58 2.30
C TYR A 237 19.87 -6.71 1.93
N TYR A 238 20.33 -7.95 1.77
CA TYR A 238 21.71 -8.23 1.37
C TYR A 238 21.76 -9.39 0.37
N GLN A 239 22.43 -9.16 -0.78
CA GLN A 239 22.50 -10.13 -1.88
C GLN A 239 23.95 -10.39 -2.30
N PRO A 240 24.73 -11.22 -1.56
CA PRO A 240 26.06 -11.62 -1.95
C PRO A 240 26.01 -12.81 -2.94
N GLY A 241 26.40 -12.57 -4.20
CA GLY A 241 26.40 -13.63 -5.22
C GLY A 241 25.02 -14.22 -5.50
N ASN A 242 24.87 -15.52 -5.28
CA ASN A 242 23.61 -16.24 -5.49
C ASN A 242 22.69 -16.25 -4.25
N TRP A 243 23.15 -15.72 -3.11
CA TRP A 243 22.36 -15.62 -1.89
C TRP A 243 21.55 -14.33 -1.85
N THR A 244 20.38 -14.40 -1.24
CA THR A 244 19.59 -13.23 -0.86
C THR A 244 19.18 -13.40 0.60
N PHE A 245 19.48 -12.41 1.42
CA PHE A 245 19.10 -12.35 2.82
C PHE A 245 18.19 -11.15 3.03
N GLY A 246 17.10 -11.34 3.77
CA GLY A 246 16.22 -10.28 4.23
C GLY A 246 16.03 -10.38 5.74
N GLY A 247 15.95 -9.23 6.39
CA GLY A 247 15.67 -9.14 7.82
C GLY A 247 14.80 -7.91 8.10
N THR A 248 13.75 -8.11 8.89
CA THR A 248 12.81 -7.07 9.30
C THR A 248 12.62 -7.14 10.80
N PHE A 249 12.62 -5.98 11.45
CA PHE A 249 12.26 -5.85 12.85
C PHE A 249 11.46 -4.57 13.07
N TYR A 250 10.30 -4.68 13.72
CA TYR A 250 9.48 -3.54 14.14
C TYR A 250 9.08 -3.69 15.61
N TYR A 251 9.09 -2.58 16.33
CA TYR A 251 8.56 -2.45 17.68
C TYR A 251 7.46 -1.40 17.70
N GLN A 252 6.37 -1.71 18.40
CA GLN A 252 5.22 -0.85 18.54
C GLN A 252 4.94 -0.57 20.01
N SER A 253 4.73 0.70 20.36
CA SER A 253 4.48 1.19 21.72
C SER A 253 3.44 2.30 21.73
N GLY A 254 3.01 2.72 22.94
CA GLY A 254 2.05 3.80 23.13
C GLY A 254 0.66 3.30 23.47
N LYS A 255 -0.39 3.96 22.95
CA LYS A 255 -1.79 3.61 23.27
C LYS A 255 -2.62 3.45 22.00
N ASN A 256 -3.52 2.46 22.02
CA ASN A 256 -4.53 2.31 20.98
C ASN A 256 -5.74 3.24 21.22
N ALA A 257 -6.69 3.27 20.25
CA ALA A 257 -7.92 4.07 20.37
C ALA A 257 -8.75 3.80 21.64
N LYS A 258 -8.66 2.60 22.21
CA LYS A 258 -9.32 2.23 23.48
C LYS A 258 -8.51 2.59 24.72
N LYS A 259 -7.49 3.45 24.59
CA LYS A 259 -6.57 3.91 25.67
C LYS A 259 -5.76 2.80 26.34
N ARG A 260 -5.72 1.60 25.74
CA ARG A 260 -4.92 0.48 26.24
C ARG A 260 -3.48 0.63 25.80
N GLU A 261 -2.56 0.37 26.68
CA GLU A 261 -1.14 0.34 26.36
C GLU A 261 -0.82 -0.76 25.34
N VAL A 262 0.05 -0.42 24.41
CA VAL A 262 0.56 -1.31 23.37
C VAL A 262 2.05 -1.50 23.60
N SER A 263 2.49 -2.76 23.61
CA SER A 263 3.89 -3.14 23.56
C SER A 263 3.96 -4.42 22.74
N ALA A 264 4.39 -4.31 21.49
CA ALA A 264 4.41 -5.43 20.57
C ALA A 264 5.64 -5.35 19.66
N PHE A 265 6.11 -6.48 19.18
CA PHE A 265 7.18 -6.53 18.18
C PHE A 265 6.83 -7.53 17.08
N LEU A 266 7.44 -7.30 15.94
CA LEU A 266 7.42 -8.18 14.79
C LEU A 266 8.84 -8.33 14.29
N TRP A 267 9.22 -9.55 13.93
CA TRP A 267 10.45 -9.81 13.22
C TRP A 267 10.20 -10.78 12.08
N ALA A 268 11.01 -10.68 11.04
CA ALA A 268 11.02 -11.62 9.94
C ALA A 268 12.44 -11.80 9.43
N LEU A 269 12.82 -13.02 9.15
CA LEU A 269 14.10 -13.38 8.54
C LEU A 269 13.84 -14.27 7.33
N ASN A 270 14.54 -14.02 6.25
CA ASN A 270 14.49 -14.87 5.07
C ASN A 270 15.87 -15.02 4.46
N ALA A 271 16.10 -16.20 3.87
CA ALA A 271 17.28 -16.51 3.09
C ALA A 271 16.86 -17.28 1.84
N ALA A 272 17.38 -16.89 0.69
CA ALA A 272 17.16 -17.58 -0.56
C ALA A 272 18.48 -17.83 -1.26
N TYR A 273 18.60 -19.00 -1.92
CA TYR A 273 19.75 -19.37 -2.73
C TYR A 273 19.31 -19.69 -4.15
N LYS A 274 19.88 -18.97 -5.12
CA LYS A 274 19.65 -19.22 -6.55
C LYS A 274 20.62 -20.30 -7.03
N ILE A 275 20.08 -21.50 -7.29
CA ILE A 275 20.88 -22.65 -7.78
C ILE A 275 21.29 -22.40 -9.25
N ASN A 276 20.34 -21.98 -10.09
CA ASN A 276 20.55 -21.64 -11.49
C ASN A 276 19.47 -20.66 -11.97
N SER A 277 19.31 -20.47 -13.29
CA SER A 277 18.29 -19.55 -13.86
C SER A 277 16.85 -20.02 -13.66
N GLN A 278 16.62 -21.32 -13.38
CA GLN A 278 15.29 -21.92 -13.28
C GLN A 278 14.92 -22.30 -11.83
N TRP A 279 15.90 -22.56 -10.95
CA TRP A 279 15.69 -23.07 -9.60
C TRP A 279 16.25 -22.16 -8.52
N SER A 280 15.44 -21.91 -7.52
CA SER A 280 15.87 -21.29 -6.26
C SER A 280 15.20 -21.98 -5.08
N VAL A 281 15.87 -21.97 -3.94
CA VAL A 281 15.37 -22.45 -2.65
C VAL A 281 15.32 -21.28 -1.69
N ALA A 282 14.23 -21.14 -0.95
CA ALA A 282 14.07 -20.09 0.06
C ALA A 282 13.57 -20.68 1.37
N LEU A 283 14.05 -20.13 2.48
CA LEU A 283 13.63 -20.40 3.84
C LEU A 283 13.34 -19.08 4.53
N GLY A 284 12.25 -19.01 5.30
CA GLY A 284 11.87 -17.83 6.06
C GLY A 284 11.19 -18.21 7.37
N SER A 285 11.23 -17.28 8.30
CA SER A 285 10.52 -17.34 9.58
C SER A 285 10.06 -15.93 9.96
N ASP A 286 8.84 -15.86 10.52
CA ASP A 286 8.19 -14.64 11.02
C ASP A 286 7.84 -14.82 12.49
#